data_21e6ad84327245994b2e637bdeea41b5
#
_entry.id   21e6ad84327245994b2e637bdeea41b5
#
_cell.length_a   1.000
_cell.length_b   1.000
_cell.length_c   1.000
_cell.angle_alpha   90.00
_cell.angle_beta   90.00
_cell.angle_gamma   90.00
#
_symmetry.space_group_name_H-M   'P 1'
#
loop_
_entity.id
_entity.type
_entity.pdbx_description
1 polymer ?
#
loop_
_entity_poly.entity_id
_entity_poly.type
_entity_poly.pdbx_seq_one_letter_code
_entity_poly.pdbx_strand_id
1 'polypeptide(L)'
;MVENLLDGIEIRLNTEYLEHKEELDALAEKVVYTGPIDAYFEYKLGTLEYRSVRFETELLDKPNFQGNAAVNYTDRETPWTRIIEHKWFEFGKDSEGNDIPKTVISREYSSEWKLGDEPYYPVNDEKNGALYAEYKKLAEKEEKVIFGGDRKSTRLNSSH
;
A
#
# COMPACT_ATOMS: atom_id res chain seq x y z
N MET A 1 17.10 8.37 -2.84
CA MET A 1 16.63 7.66 -4.06
C MET A 1 15.32 8.26 -4.56
N VAL A 2 14.26 8.37 -3.74
CA VAL A 2 12.96 8.94 -4.15
C VAL A 2 13.12 10.40 -4.60
N GLU A 3 13.84 11.23 -3.85
CA GLU A 3 14.13 12.63 -4.20
C GLU A 3 14.74 12.77 -5.61
N ASN A 4 15.68 11.90 -5.97
CA ASN A 4 16.30 11.93 -7.29
C ASN A 4 15.35 11.54 -8.43
N LEU A 5 14.31 10.72 -8.12
CA LEU A 5 13.26 10.36 -9.09
C LEU A 5 12.26 11.49 -9.30
N LEU A 6 12.14 12.38 -8.33
CA LEU A 6 11.20 13.50 -8.32
C LEU A 6 11.84 14.81 -8.70
N ASP A 7 13.15 14.81 -9.03
CA ASP A 7 13.87 16.01 -9.43
C ASP A 7 13.26 16.64 -10.69
N GLY A 8 12.94 17.93 -10.59
CA GLY A 8 12.27 18.68 -11.66
C GLY A 8 10.75 18.41 -11.80
N ILE A 9 10.14 17.65 -10.90
CA ILE A 9 8.72 17.36 -10.88
C ILE A 9 8.05 18.18 -9.78
N GLU A 10 6.94 18.88 -10.08
CA GLU A 10 6.13 19.54 -9.08
C GLU A 10 5.44 18.50 -8.18
N ILE A 11 5.59 18.64 -6.86
CA ILE A 11 5.02 17.73 -5.86
C ILE A 11 4.05 18.52 -5.00
N ARG A 12 2.83 18.03 -4.89
CA ARG A 12 1.81 18.55 -3.98
C ARG A 12 1.48 17.48 -2.93
N LEU A 13 1.94 17.69 -1.70
CA LEU A 13 1.62 16.84 -0.56
C LEU A 13 0.28 17.23 0.07
N ASN A 14 -0.36 16.30 0.77
CA ASN A 14 -1.65 16.51 1.45
C ASN A 14 -2.75 17.02 0.51
N THR A 15 -2.71 16.58 -0.75
CA THR A 15 -3.67 16.96 -1.79
C THR A 15 -4.38 15.70 -2.25
N GLU A 16 -5.65 15.53 -1.85
CA GLU A 16 -6.47 14.39 -2.29
C GLU A 16 -7.00 14.67 -3.70
N TYR A 17 -6.60 13.83 -4.65
CA TYR A 17 -6.94 14.03 -6.07
C TYR A 17 -8.46 14.06 -6.32
N LEU A 18 -9.23 13.19 -5.67
CA LEU A 18 -10.66 13.10 -5.92
C LEU A 18 -11.43 14.33 -5.41
N GLU A 19 -10.91 15.01 -4.39
CA GLU A 19 -11.48 16.28 -3.87
C GLU A 19 -11.17 17.46 -4.77
N HIS A 20 -10.07 17.41 -5.52
CA HIS A 20 -9.58 18.49 -6.40
C HIS A 20 -9.53 18.08 -7.87
N LYS A 21 -10.34 17.10 -8.27
CA LYS A 21 -10.25 16.42 -9.57
C LYS A 21 -10.30 17.38 -10.74
N GLU A 22 -11.25 18.30 -10.78
CA GLU A 22 -11.43 19.27 -11.88
C GLU A 22 -10.21 20.19 -12.04
N GLU A 23 -9.70 20.72 -10.92
CA GLU A 23 -8.51 21.58 -10.91
C GLU A 23 -7.27 20.82 -11.39
N LEU A 24 -7.03 19.63 -10.83
CA LEU A 24 -5.84 18.83 -11.12
C LEU A 24 -5.88 18.26 -12.54
N ASP A 25 -7.04 17.87 -13.02
CA ASP A 25 -7.22 17.44 -14.41
C ASP A 25 -6.90 18.54 -15.43
N ALA A 26 -7.14 19.81 -15.07
CA ALA A 26 -6.80 20.92 -15.95
C ALA A 26 -5.30 21.14 -16.14
N LEU A 27 -4.45 20.62 -15.23
CA LEU A 27 -3.00 20.80 -15.26
C LEU A 27 -2.27 19.82 -16.20
N ALA A 28 -2.92 18.74 -16.66
CA ALA A 28 -2.27 17.69 -17.42
C ALA A 28 -3.12 17.22 -18.60
N GLU A 29 -2.46 16.76 -19.66
CA GLU A 29 -3.13 16.12 -20.81
C GLU A 29 -3.59 14.70 -20.48
N LYS A 30 -2.82 13.99 -19.65
CA LYS A 30 -3.12 12.64 -19.15
C LYS A 30 -2.87 12.58 -17.65
N VAL A 31 -3.70 11.82 -16.97
CA VAL A 31 -3.62 11.56 -15.53
C VAL A 31 -3.34 10.08 -15.30
N VAL A 32 -2.36 9.76 -14.48
CA VAL A 32 -2.15 8.40 -13.99
C VAL A 32 -2.72 8.32 -12.58
N TYR A 33 -3.89 7.70 -12.45
CA TYR A 33 -4.54 7.50 -11.16
C TYR A 33 -4.13 6.16 -10.55
N THR A 34 -3.55 6.20 -9.36
CA THR A 34 -3.04 5.01 -8.65
C THR A 34 -3.88 4.63 -7.42
N GLY A 35 -4.92 5.38 -7.13
CA GLY A 35 -5.86 5.10 -6.05
C GLY A 35 -6.84 3.95 -6.38
N PRO A 36 -7.74 3.61 -5.43
CA PRO A 36 -8.75 2.58 -5.64
C PRO A 36 -9.71 2.95 -6.78
N ILE A 37 -9.95 2.01 -7.69
CA ILE A 37 -10.79 2.26 -8.86
C ILE A 37 -12.25 2.53 -8.52
N ASP A 38 -12.77 1.85 -7.50
CA ASP A 38 -14.13 2.03 -6.99
C ASP A 38 -14.33 3.43 -6.38
N ALA A 39 -13.33 3.95 -5.67
CA ALA A 39 -13.33 5.31 -5.14
C ALA A 39 -13.36 6.35 -6.26
N TYR A 40 -12.59 6.14 -7.34
CA TYR A 40 -12.63 7.03 -8.51
C TYR A 40 -14.04 7.17 -9.11
N PHE A 41 -14.80 6.10 -9.11
CA PHE A 41 -16.19 6.07 -9.58
C PHE A 41 -17.21 6.23 -8.46
N GLU A 42 -16.83 6.83 -7.32
CA GLU A 42 -17.72 7.14 -6.18
C GLU A 42 -18.50 5.92 -5.68
N TYR A 43 -17.87 4.74 -5.74
CA TYR A 43 -18.44 3.45 -5.31
C TYR A 43 -19.78 3.08 -5.96
N LYS A 44 -20.12 3.62 -7.13
CA LYS A 44 -21.45 3.48 -7.77
C LYS A 44 -21.86 2.05 -8.13
N LEU A 45 -20.91 1.11 -8.22
CA LEU A 45 -21.17 -0.31 -8.44
C LEU A 45 -21.02 -1.15 -7.15
N GLY A 46 -20.61 -0.51 -6.07
CA GLY A 46 -20.28 -1.15 -4.79
C GLY A 46 -18.81 -1.04 -4.45
N THR A 47 -18.46 -1.45 -3.24
CA THR A 47 -17.10 -1.35 -2.70
C THR A 47 -16.33 -2.63 -2.93
N LEU A 48 -15.11 -2.52 -3.47
CA LEU A 48 -14.15 -3.61 -3.53
C LEU A 48 -13.63 -3.90 -2.12
N GLU A 49 -13.44 -5.16 -1.80
CA GLU A 49 -12.99 -5.59 -0.48
C GLU A 49 -11.48 -5.75 -0.45
N TYR A 50 -10.89 -5.39 0.68
CA TYR A 50 -9.46 -5.48 0.92
C TYR A 50 -9.18 -6.28 2.20
N ARG A 51 -7.93 -6.65 2.38
CA ARG A 51 -7.38 -7.08 3.66
C ARG A 51 -6.54 -5.96 4.21
N SER A 52 -6.60 -5.78 5.51
CA SER A 52 -5.77 -4.84 6.24
C SER A 52 -4.80 -5.58 7.15
N VAL A 53 -3.86 -4.84 7.69
CA VAL A 53 -2.96 -5.31 8.73
C VAL A 53 -2.95 -4.33 9.88
N ARG A 54 -2.72 -4.83 11.09
CA ARG A 54 -2.45 -4.02 12.26
C ARG A 54 -1.08 -4.35 12.82
N PHE A 55 -0.44 -3.38 13.43
CA PHE A 55 0.88 -3.53 14.01
C PHE A 55 0.86 -3.33 15.52
N GLU A 56 1.60 -4.17 16.21
CA GLU A 56 1.93 -3.99 17.63
C GLU A 56 3.44 -3.74 17.73
N THR A 57 3.81 -2.53 18.14
CA THR A 57 5.21 -2.10 18.19
C THR A 57 5.72 -2.10 19.61
N GLU A 58 6.91 -2.64 19.84
CA GLU A 58 7.55 -2.81 21.13
C GLU A 58 9.03 -2.39 21.07
N LEU A 59 9.46 -1.59 22.04
CA LEU A 59 10.87 -1.29 22.27
C LEU A 59 11.48 -2.32 23.22
N LEU A 60 12.51 -3.01 22.76
CA LEU A 60 13.24 -4.02 23.53
C LEU A 60 14.60 -3.49 23.99
N ASP A 61 14.90 -3.69 25.28
CA ASP A 61 16.20 -3.34 25.87
C ASP A 61 17.24 -4.43 25.62
N LYS A 62 17.48 -4.69 24.34
CA LYS A 62 18.50 -5.62 23.86
C LYS A 62 18.97 -5.22 22.46
N PRO A 63 20.23 -5.57 22.11
CA PRO A 63 20.80 -5.09 20.85
C PRO A 63 20.28 -5.83 19.61
N ASN A 64 19.63 -6.97 19.79
CA ASN A 64 19.15 -7.81 18.69
C ASN A 64 17.96 -8.67 19.12
N PHE A 65 16.98 -8.83 18.25
CA PHE A 65 15.84 -9.75 18.44
C PHE A 65 15.93 -10.95 17.49
N GLN A 66 15.95 -10.70 16.19
CA GLN A 66 15.95 -11.75 15.17
C GLN A 66 17.12 -11.64 14.18
N GLY A 67 17.89 -10.56 14.20
CA GLY A 67 19.08 -10.38 13.35
C GLY A 67 18.77 -10.11 11.88
N ASN A 68 17.52 -9.80 11.56
CA ASN A 68 17.07 -9.53 10.20
C ASN A 68 15.93 -8.49 10.24
N ALA A 69 15.83 -7.68 9.20
CA ALA A 69 14.81 -6.62 9.11
C ALA A 69 13.37 -7.19 9.11
N ALA A 70 13.12 -8.31 8.46
CA ALA A 70 11.79 -8.92 8.41
C ALA A 70 11.87 -10.44 8.41
N VAL A 71 11.04 -11.09 9.24
CA VAL A 71 10.84 -12.54 9.30
C VAL A 71 9.36 -12.84 9.16
N ASN A 72 8.98 -13.65 8.19
CA ASN A 72 7.61 -14.14 7.99
C ASN A 72 7.37 -15.43 8.76
N TYR A 73 6.18 -15.56 9.34
CA TYR A 73 5.72 -16.72 10.06
C TYR A 73 4.61 -17.40 9.25
N THR A 74 4.72 -18.71 9.05
CA THR A 74 3.79 -19.49 8.23
C THR A 74 3.09 -20.60 8.99
N ASP A 75 3.43 -20.79 10.27
CA ASP A 75 2.78 -21.75 11.14
C ASP A 75 1.39 -21.25 11.61
N ARG A 76 0.54 -22.18 12.04
CA ARG A 76 -0.84 -21.90 12.47
C ARG A 76 -0.96 -21.36 13.88
N GLU A 77 0.07 -21.58 14.71
CA GLU A 77 0.04 -21.29 16.14
C GLU A 77 0.46 -19.86 16.42
N THR A 78 1.25 -19.28 15.51
CA THR A 78 1.71 -17.88 15.61
C THR A 78 0.63 -16.93 15.13
N PRO A 79 0.16 -16.00 15.98
CA PRO A 79 -0.95 -15.11 15.62
C PRO A 79 -0.56 -13.96 14.70
N TRP A 80 0.73 -13.65 14.56
CA TRP A 80 1.26 -12.64 13.65
C TRP A 80 1.79 -13.28 12.36
N THR A 81 1.73 -12.54 11.27
CA THR A 81 2.23 -12.98 9.95
C THR A 81 3.69 -12.63 9.73
N ARG A 82 4.16 -11.59 10.43
CA ARG A 82 5.52 -11.06 10.27
C ARG A 82 5.98 -10.37 11.55
N ILE A 83 7.30 -10.43 11.79
CA ILE A 83 7.96 -9.49 12.72
C ILE A 83 8.95 -8.66 11.91
N ILE A 84 8.88 -7.35 12.11
CA ILE A 84 9.80 -6.36 11.56
C ILE A 84 10.71 -5.92 12.69
N GLU A 85 12.02 -6.03 12.54
CA GLU A 85 13.02 -5.45 13.43
C GLU A 85 13.65 -4.23 12.73
N HIS A 86 13.18 -3.05 13.08
CA HIS A 86 13.37 -1.83 12.28
C HIS A 86 14.82 -1.43 12.05
N LYS A 87 15.69 -1.59 13.05
CA LYS A 87 17.09 -1.17 12.93
C LYS A 87 17.87 -1.88 11.80
N TRP A 88 17.44 -3.07 11.40
CA TRP A 88 18.16 -3.84 10.38
C TRP A 88 17.92 -3.34 8.94
N PHE A 89 16.99 -2.41 8.73
CA PHE A 89 16.91 -1.69 7.47
C PHE A 89 18.11 -0.74 7.26
N GLU A 90 18.72 -0.28 8.37
CA GLU A 90 19.93 0.56 8.39
C GLU A 90 21.13 -0.24 8.97
N PHE A 91 21.15 -1.56 8.78
CA PHE A 91 22.24 -2.45 9.21
C PHE A 91 22.57 -2.37 10.72
N GLY A 92 21.60 -1.99 11.56
CA GLY A 92 21.75 -1.85 13.01
C GLY A 92 22.59 -0.66 13.47
N LYS A 93 22.84 0.30 12.58
CA LYS A 93 23.66 1.48 12.82
C LYS A 93 22.80 2.75 12.97
N ASP A 94 23.30 3.70 13.75
CA ASP A 94 22.78 5.05 13.79
C ASP A 94 23.40 5.93 12.66
N SER A 95 23.02 7.20 12.60
CA SER A 95 23.52 8.14 11.60
C SER A 95 25.03 8.41 11.70
N GLU A 96 25.65 8.09 12.81
CA GLU A 96 27.09 8.24 13.08
C GLU A 96 27.86 6.93 12.84
N GLY A 97 27.14 5.83 12.51
CA GLY A 97 27.73 4.52 12.27
C GLY A 97 27.95 3.67 13.53
N ASN A 98 27.45 4.10 14.69
CA ASN A 98 27.54 3.33 15.92
C ASN A 98 26.47 2.25 15.99
N ASP A 99 26.75 1.18 16.73
CA ASP A 99 25.76 0.12 16.99
C ASP A 99 24.63 0.64 17.89
N ILE A 100 23.38 0.45 17.44
CA ILE A 100 22.19 0.80 18.24
C ILE A 100 21.99 -0.24 19.34
N PRO A 101 22.05 0.13 20.64
CA PRO A 101 22.06 -0.83 21.77
C PRO A 101 20.68 -1.45 22.05
N LYS A 102 19.60 -0.83 21.56
CA LYS A 102 18.21 -1.28 21.72
C LYS A 102 17.62 -1.60 20.35
N THR A 103 16.49 -2.33 20.35
CA THR A 103 15.81 -2.62 19.10
C THR A 103 14.30 -2.39 19.22
N VAL A 104 13.68 -1.94 18.13
CA VAL A 104 12.24 -1.82 18.00
C VAL A 104 11.76 -2.93 17.08
N ILE A 105 10.76 -3.66 17.54
CA ILE A 105 10.07 -4.65 16.71
C ILE A 105 8.62 -4.25 16.50
N SER A 106 8.07 -4.62 15.33
CA SER A 106 6.64 -4.55 15.06
C SER A 106 6.13 -5.92 14.65
N ARG A 107 5.12 -6.43 15.36
CA ARG A 107 4.37 -7.63 14.97
C ARG A 107 3.22 -7.25 14.08
N GLU A 108 3.18 -7.82 12.88
CA GLU A 108 2.11 -7.61 11.90
C GLU A 108 1.04 -8.70 12.05
N TYR A 109 -0.19 -8.28 12.22
CA TYR A 109 -1.36 -9.17 12.29
C TYR A 109 -2.29 -8.90 11.12
N SER A 110 -2.82 -9.95 10.50
CA SER A 110 -3.94 -9.81 9.58
C SER A 110 -5.15 -9.23 10.30
N SER A 111 -5.82 -8.28 9.67
CA SER A 111 -7.08 -7.73 10.15
C SER A 111 -8.10 -7.62 9.02
N GLU A 112 -9.39 -7.67 9.39
CA GLU A 112 -10.46 -7.36 8.45
C GLU A 112 -10.41 -5.87 8.10
N TRP A 113 -10.57 -5.58 6.82
CA TRP A 113 -10.66 -4.22 6.34
C TRP A 113 -12.09 -3.69 6.42
N LYS A 114 -12.24 -2.43 6.75
CA LYS A 114 -13.50 -1.68 6.68
C LYS A 114 -13.27 -0.40 5.89
N LEU A 115 -14.32 0.14 5.31
CA LEU A 115 -14.25 1.42 4.60
C LEU A 115 -13.72 2.52 5.56
N GLY A 116 -12.63 3.16 5.15
CA GLY A 116 -11.87 4.13 5.97
C GLY A 116 -10.57 3.58 6.53
N ASP A 117 -10.39 2.26 6.57
CA ASP A 117 -9.10 1.64 6.91
C ASP A 117 -8.15 1.67 5.71
N GLU A 118 -6.86 1.61 5.98
CA GLU A 118 -5.87 1.51 4.91
C GLU A 118 -5.98 0.14 4.21
N PRO A 119 -6.19 0.10 2.88
CA PRO A 119 -6.28 -1.13 2.12
C PRO A 119 -4.86 -1.65 1.79
N TYR A 120 -4.48 -2.80 2.32
CA TYR A 120 -3.17 -3.41 2.05
C TYR A 120 -3.20 -4.36 0.86
N TYR A 121 -4.15 -5.29 0.84
CA TYR A 121 -4.24 -6.32 -0.19
C TYR A 121 -5.67 -6.44 -0.70
N PRO A 122 -5.91 -6.47 -2.03
CA PRO A 122 -7.23 -6.74 -2.57
C PRO A 122 -7.66 -8.19 -2.26
N VAL A 123 -8.94 -8.38 -1.97
CA VAL A 123 -9.52 -9.72 -1.85
C VAL A 123 -9.78 -10.28 -3.25
N ASN A 124 -9.08 -11.37 -3.58
CA ASN A 124 -9.16 -12.02 -4.88
C ASN A 124 -10.14 -13.21 -4.83
N ASP A 125 -11.42 -12.92 -4.78
CA ASP A 125 -12.49 -13.89 -4.91
C ASP A 125 -13.36 -13.62 -6.14
N GLU A 126 -14.30 -14.51 -6.44
CA GLU A 126 -15.18 -14.41 -7.61
C GLU A 126 -16.05 -13.14 -7.56
N LYS A 127 -16.55 -12.76 -6.38
CA LYS A 127 -17.38 -11.57 -6.16
C LYS A 127 -16.62 -10.29 -6.49
N ASN A 128 -15.44 -10.13 -5.89
CA ASN A 128 -14.61 -8.96 -6.11
C ASN A 128 -14.03 -8.92 -7.54
N GLY A 129 -13.72 -10.08 -8.11
CA GLY A 129 -13.29 -10.20 -9.50
C GLY A 129 -14.37 -9.76 -10.50
N ALA A 130 -15.62 -10.16 -10.28
CA ALA A 130 -16.76 -9.73 -11.10
C ALA A 130 -17.01 -8.20 -10.96
N LEU A 131 -17.01 -7.69 -9.75
CA LEU A 131 -17.19 -6.24 -9.49
C LEU A 131 -16.06 -5.42 -10.12
N TYR A 132 -14.81 -5.86 -9.99
CA TYR A 132 -13.67 -5.23 -10.63
C TYR A 132 -13.81 -5.21 -12.18
N ALA A 133 -14.28 -6.29 -12.79
CA ALA A 133 -14.49 -6.36 -14.24
C ALA A 133 -15.50 -5.29 -14.71
N GLU A 134 -16.55 -5.00 -13.94
CA GLU A 134 -17.49 -3.94 -14.27
C GLU A 134 -16.85 -2.54 -14.13
N TYR A 135 -16.06 -2.30 -13.09
CA TYR A 135 -15.30 -1.04 -12.97
C TYR A 135 -14.30 -0.86 -14.10
N LYS A 136 -13.64 -1.94 -14.53
CA LYS A 136 -12.72 -1.90 -15.68
C LYS A 136 -13.41 -1.42 -16.95
N LYS A 137 -14.64 -1.88 -17.24
CA LYS A 137 -15.42 -1.39 -18.39
C LYS A 137 -15.72 0.11 -18.31
N LEU A 138 -15.85 0.66 -17.12
CA LEU A 138 -16.00 2.11 -16.93
C LEU A 138 -14.68 2.83 -17.16
N ALA A 139 -13.58 2.29 -16.63
CA ALA A 139 -12.24 2.84 -16.79
C ALA A 139 -11.80 2.87 -18.27
N GLU A 140 -12.18 1.88 -19.06
CA GLU A 140 -11.89 1.83 -20.51
C GLU A 140 -12.56 2.96 -21.32
N LYS A 141 -13.56 3.65 -20.74
CA LYS A 141 -14.22 4.81 -21.35
C LYS A 141 -13.57 6.13 -20.99
N GLU A 142 -12.66 6.14 -20.01
CA GLU A 142 -11.93 7.32 -19.58
C GLU A 142 -10.78 7.62 -20.55
N GLU A 143 -10.96 8.63 -21.39
CA GLU A 143 -9.94 8.98 -22.40
C GLU A 143 -8.71 9.66 -21.79
N LYS A 144 -8.88 10.40 -20.69
CA LYS A 144 -7.84 11.20 -20.07
C LYS A 144 -7.09 10.45 -18.96
N VAL A 145 -7.74 9.52 -18.30
CA VAL A 145 -7.22 8.86 -17.08
C VAL A 145 -6.73 7.46 -17.38
N ILE A 146 -5.49 7.20 -16.99
CA ILE A 146 -4.86 5.90 -17.03
C ILE A 146 -4.88 5.34 -15.61
N PHE A 147 -5.59 4.25 -15.41
CA PHE A 147 -5.60 3.57 -14.11
C PHE A 147 -4.34 2.73 -13.95
N GLY A 148 -3.55 2.98 -12.92
CA GLY A 148 -2.28 2.32 -12.62
C GLY A 148 -2.20 1.88 -11.17
N GLY A 149 -1.05 1.29 -10.79
CA GLY A 149 -0.74 0.92 -9.41
C GLY A 149 -1.25 -0.45 -8.97
N ASP A 150 -0.82 -0.84 -7.79
CA ASP A 150 -1.04 -2.16 -7.19
C ASP A 150 -2.50 -2.36 -6.73
N ARG A 151 -3.15 -1.29 -6.28
CA ARG A 151 -4.54 -1.28 -5.82
C ARG A 151 -5.58 -1.33 -6.93
N LYS A 152 -5.13 -1.30 -8.19
CA LYS A 152 -5.98 -1.38 -9.38
C LYS A 152 -6.45 -2.80 -9.66
N SER A 153 -5.68 -3.82 -9.32
CA SER A 153 -5.90 -5.13 -9.88
C SER A 153 -5.90 -6.24 -8.85
N THR A 154 -6.90 -7.07 -8.90
CA THR A 154 -6.63 -8.49 -8.95
C THR A 154 -5.51 -8.69 -9.98
N ARG A 155 -4.37 -9.25 -9.58
CA ARG A 155 -3.28 -9.61 -10.49
C ARG A 155 -3.86 -10.33 -11.71
N LEU A 156 -4.07 -9.62 -12.79
CA LEU A 156 -4.13 -10.26 -14.09
C LEU A 156 -2.68 -10.64 -14.40
N ASN A 157 -2.40 -11.93 -14.40
CA ASN A 157 -1.24 -12.49 -15.04
C ASN A 157 -1.11 -11.86 -16.42
N SER A 158 -0.21 -10.92 -16.58
CA SER A 158 0.34 -10.59 -17.86
C SER A 158 1.35 -11.69 -18.18
N SER A 159 0.85 -12.86 -18.57
CA SER A 159 1.61 -13.79 -19.39
C SER A 159 1.54 -13.24 -20.82
N HIS A 160 2.58 -12.53 -21.18
CA HIS A 160 3.14 -12.47 -22.54
C HIS A 160 4.58 -12.00 -22.44
#